data_a7047e07edf50c3875b0542d4dbe14cc
#
_entry.id   a7047e07edf50c3875b0542d4dbe14cc
#
_cell.length_a   1.000
_cell.length_b   1.000
_cell.length_c   1.000
_cell.angle_alpha   90.00
_cell.angle_beta   90.00
_cell.angle_gamma   90.00
#
_symmetry.space_group_name_H-M   'P 1'
#
loop_
_entity.id
_entity.type
_entity.pdbx_description
1 polymer ?
#
loop_
_entity_poly.entity_id
_entity_poly.type
_entity_poly.pdbx_seq_one_letter_code
_entity_poly.pdbx_strand_id
1 'polypeptide(L)'
;MREALKPVSALLISVAILLTGQGLQGTLLPIRASVESFSTTSIGLMGAAYFLGFTIGCLLGVYLVKRVGHIRVFLAMTAIASTTALIHALLLFPAIWILMRMLTGFCFAVLFVVIESWVNDRSSNENRGVIFSVYVMITLTVQAVGQFLILLYETNGVELFAITSILVTLAAIPIALSTSPAPYIDQNTSFNLKKLYEISPAAVIGCLFIGLANGSFWSLAPIFISDVFADISFTAYFMTAVIVGGAIFQWPIGYLSDKIGRRKITIITAAFSATISFLIVSMIDTLNLSGLIIAGIFWGGLTFPLYAVTVAHANDNAEPKEFVMVSSNLLLMYGLGAIIGPIISSGLMSYTKSSGLFVFTGIAHLILAIYLSSRVAYRESKPLEEHIPFNDALNATHTASQVYESNEYETDSE
;
A
#
# COMPACT_ATOMS: atom_id res chain seq x y z
N MET A 1 23.72 -6.71 -13.12
CA MET A 1 22.37 -7.10 -12.69
C MET A 1 22.33 -8.49 -12.02
N ARG A 2 22.74 -9.58 -12.69
CA ARG A 2 22.65 -10.94 -12.10
C ARG A 2 23.47 -11.11 -10.81
N GLU A 3 24.63 -10.51 -10.69
CA GLU A 3 25.47 -10.55 -9.49
C GLU A 3 24.88 -9.69 -8.34
N ALA A 4 24.28 -8.55 -8.66
CA ALA A 4 23.64 -7.70 -7.69
C ALA A 4 22.40 -8.36 -7.04
N LEU A 5 21.69 -9.23 -7.75
CA LEU A 5 20.47 -9.90 -7.26
C LEU A 5 20.74 -11.20 -6.48
N LYS A 6 21.93 -11.81 -6.62
CA LYS A 6 22.27 -13.05 -5.90
C LYS A 6 22.05 -12.97 -4.38
N PRO A 7 22.53 -11.91 -3.68
CA PRO A 7 22.41 -11.82 -2.20
C PRO A 7 20.97 -11.69 -1.72
N VAL A 8 20.05 -11.20 -2.57
CA VAL A 8 18.65 -10.96 -2.25
C VAL A 8 17.69 -11.96 -2.90
N SER A 9 18.19 -12.93 -3.66
CA SER A 9 17.36 -13.83 -4.45
C SER A 9 16.38 -14.65 -3.61
N ALA A 10 16.81 -15.24 -2.50
CA ALA A 10 15.95 -15.97 -1.59
C ALA A 10 14.84 -15.09 -1.01
N LEU A 11 15.18 -13.84 -0.67
CA LEU A 11 14.23 -12.85 -0.19
C LEU A 11 13.20 -12.49 -1.28
N LEU A 12 13.64 -12.22 -2.51
CA LEU A 12 12.74 -11.89 -3.62
C LEU A 12 11.78 -13.05 -3.98
N ILE A 13 12.24 -14.31 -3.88
CA ILE A 13 11.38 -15.49 -4.04
C ILE A 13 10.35 -15.55 -2.90
N SER A 14 10.76 -15.33 -1.65
CA SER A 14 9.84 -15.27 -0.51
C SER A 14 8.80 -14.17 -0.68
N VAL A 15 9.21 -12.99 -1.10
CA VAL A 15 8.30 -11.86 -1.41
C VAL A 15 7.31 -12.24 -2.50
N ALA A 16 7.78 -12.86 -3.57
CA ALA A 16 6.91 -13.26 -4.68
C ALA A 16 5.82 -14.23 -4.22
N ILE A 17 6.18 -15.26 -3.46
CA ILE A 17 5.22 -16.25 -2.95
C ILE A 17 4.26 -15.60 -1.93
N LEU A 18 4.79 -14.82 -0.98
CA LEU A 18 4.02 -14.17 0.07
C LEU A 18 2.95 -13.23 -0.49
N LEU A 19 3.35 -12.36 -1.41
CA LEU A 19 2.47 -11.33 -1.95
C LEU A 19 1.48 -11.86 -2.98
N THR A 20 1.76 -13.00 -3.62
CA THR A 20 0.76 -13.72 -4.40
C THR A 20 -0.39 -14.17 -3.49
N GLY A 21 -0.09 -14.74 -2.33
CA GLY A 21 -1.10 -15.12 -1.32
C GLY A 21 -1.85 -13.90 -0.77
N GLN A 22 -1.17 -12.79 -0.52
CA GLN A 22 -1.80 -11.54 -0.09
C GLN A 22 -2.75 -10.97 -1.15
N GLY A 23 -2.37 -11.01 -2.42
CA GLY A 23 -3.21 -10.58 -3.54
C GLY A 23 -4.52 -11.35 -3.58
N LEU A 24 -4.47 -12.69 -3.48
CA LEU A 24 -5.66 -13.53 -3.38
C LEU A 24 -6.50 -13.16 -2.15
N GLN A 25 -5.88 -13.09 -0.97
CA GLN A 25 -6.59 -12.82 0.29
C GLN A 25 -7.30 -11.46 0.28
N GLY A 26 -6.66 -10.44 -0.32
CA GLY A 26 -7.20 -9.08 -0.40
C GLY A 26 -8.53 -9.01 -1.15
N THR A 27 -8.70 -9.83 -2.19
CA THR A 27 -9.92 -9.90 -2.99
C THR A 27 -10.91 -10.95 -2.45
N LEU A 28 -10.41 -12.09 -1.99
CA LEU A 28 -11.24 -13.18 -1.47
C LEU A 28 -12.06 -12.76 -0.25
N LEU A 29 -11.44 -12.12 0.74
CA LEU A 29 -12.09 -11.87 2.02
C LEU A 29 -13.31 -10.94 1.92
N PRO A 30 -13.27 -9.78 1.23
CA PRO A 30 -14.47 -8.97 1.05
C PRO A 30 -15.59 -9.71 0.33
N ILE A 31 -15.28 -10.43 -0.76
CA ILE A 31 -16.26 -11.18 -1.54
C ILE A 31 -16.88 -12.29 -0.70
N ARG A 32 -16.06 -13.09 -0.02
CA ARG A 32 -16.57 -14.17 0.84
C ARG A 32 -17.44 -13.62 1.97
N ALA A 33 -17.05 -12.52 2.59
CA ALA A 33 -17.87 -11.86 3.62
C ALA A 33 -19.24 -11.44 3.08
N SER A 34 -19.30 -10.95 1.83
CA SER A 34 -20.57 -10.64 1.16
C SER A 34 -21.40 -11.90 0.90
N VAL A 35 -20.78 -13.00 0.43
CA VAL A 35 -21.45 -14.31 0.25
C VAL A 35 -22.03 -14.82 1.57
N GLU A 36 -21.33 -14.65 2.69
CA GLU A 36 -21.78 -14.98 4.04
C GLU A 36 -22.78 -13.96 4.63
N SER A 37 -23.27 -13.03 3.80
CA SER A 37 -24.26 -12.01 4.19
C SER A 37 -23.78 -11.09 5.33
N PHE A 38 -22.47 -10.84 5.44
CA PHE A 38 -21.97 -9.83 6.34
C PHE A 38 -22.41 -8.44 5.86
N SER A 39 -22.76 -7.56 6.80
CA SER A 39 -23.14 -6.19 6.42
C SER A 39 -21.95 -5.46 5.78
N THR A 40 -22.23 -4.57 4.82
CA THR A 40 -21.21 -3.74 4.17
C THR A 40 -20.35 -2.98 5.20
N THR A 41 -20.97 -2.53 6.29
CA THR A 41 -20.27 -1.90 7.42
C THR A 41 -19.30 -2.85 8.10
N SER A 42 -19.68 -4.13 8.32
CA SER A 42 -18.77 -5.14 8.88
C SER A 42 -17.57 -5.37 7.97
N ILE A 43 -17.76 -5.37 6.65
CA ILE A 43 -16.68 -5.52 5.69
C ILE A 43 -15.77 -4.27 5.69
N GLY A 44 -16.34 -3.08 5.79
CA GLY A 44 -15.57 -1.84 6.00
C GLY A 44 -14.74 -1.87 7.28
N LEU A 45 -15.31 -2.39 8.38
CA LEU A 45 -14.58 -2.57 9.65
C LEU A 45 -13.46 -3.61 9.54
N MET A 46 -13.62 -4.67 8.75
CA MET A 46 -12.54 -5.61 8.46
C MET A 46 -11.37 -4.92 7.74
N GLY A 47 -11.66 -4.05 6.76
CA GLY A 47 -10.64 -3.23 6.09
C GLY A 47 -9.96 -2.27 7.05
N ALA A 48 -10.72 -1.53 7.85
CA ALA A 48 -10.19 -0.63 8.87
C ALA A 48 -9.30 -1.36 9.89
N ALA A 49 -9.71 -2.53 10.34
CA ALA A 49 -8.96 -3.37 11.27
C ALA A 49 -7.63 -3.83 10.67
N TYR A 50 -7.60 -4.19 9.38
CA TYR A 50 -6.36 -4.52 8.69
C TYR A 50 -5.37 -3.34 8.72
N PHE A 51 -5.80 -2.14 8.36
CA PHE A 51 -4.93 -0.96 8.36
C PHE A 51 -4.55 -0.52 9.78
N LEU A 52 -5.42 -0.72 10.78
CA LEU A 52 -5.07 -0.52 12.19
C LEU A 52 -3.96 -1.47 12.62
N GLY A 53 -4.10 -2.76 12.34
CA GLY A 53 -3.07 -3.76 12.60
C GLY A 53 -1.76 -3.45 11.87
N PHE A 54 -1.86 -3.05 10.59
CA PHE A 54 -0.71 -2.66 9.78
C PHE A 54 0.03 -1.46 10.39
N THR A 55 -0.68 -0.42 10.80
CA THR A 55 -0.10 0.76 11.46
C THR A 55 0.61 0.37 12.77
N ILE A 56 -0.03 -0.45 13.61
CA ILE A 56 0.59 -0.96 14.84
C ILE A 56 1.84 -1.81 14.51
N GLY A 57 1.77 -2.63 13.48
CA GLY A 57 2.90 -3.45 13.03
C GLY A 57 4.09 -2.61 12.52
N CYS A 58 3.85 -1.52 11.81
CA CYS A 58 4.90 -0.56 11.43
C CYS A 58 5.58 0.05 12.67
N LEU A 59 4.81 0.39 13.72
CA LEU A 59 5.36 0.97 14.95
C LEU A 59 6.16 -0.04 15.79
N LEU A 60 5.70 -1.27 15.90
CA LEU A 60 6.29 -2.29 16.77
C LEU A 60 7.25 -3.23 16.05
N GLY A 61 7.21 -3.29 14.71
CA GLY A 61 7.99 -4.24 13.92
C GLY A 61 9.49 -4.12 14.14
N VAL A 62 10.02 -2.90 14.13
CA VAL A 62 11.44 -2.63 14.39
C VAL A 62 11.86 -3.14 15.76
N TYR A 63 11.04 -2.92 16.80
CA TYR A 63 11.33 -3.41 18.16
C TYR A 63 11.34 -4.94 18.21
N LEU A 64 10.39 -5.61 17.55
CA LEU A 64 10.33 -7.07 17.49
C LEU A 64 11.57 -7.64 16.79
N VAL A 65 11.95 -7.04 15.66
CA VAL A 65 13.12 -7.48 14.88
C VAL A 65 14.42 -7.30 15.68
N LYS A 66 14.59 -6.17 16.36
CA LYS A 66 15.76 -5.93 17.26
C LYS A 66 15.84 -6.97 18.37
N ARG A 67 14.71 -7.36 18.96
CA ARG A 67 14.66 -8.27 20.10
C ARG A 67 14.88 -9.73 19.71
N VAL A 68 14.33 -10.18 18.59
CA VAL A 68 14.21 -11.61 18.23
C VAL A 68 15.07 -11.96 17.01
N GLY A 69 15.37 -11.00 16.15
CA GLY A 69 16.08 -11.18 14.88
C GLY A 69 15.16 -11.39 13.67
N HIS A 70 15.64 -11.00 12.49
CA HIS A 70 14.87 -10.95 11.25
C HIS A 70 14.23 -12.28 10.86
N ILE A 71 15.03 -13.38 10.81
CA ILE A 71 14.55 -14.70 10.37
C ILE A 71 13.44 -15.22 11.28
N ARG A 72 13.66 -15.17 12.61
CA ARG A 72 12.67 -15.69 13.57
C ARG A 72 11.37 -14.89 13.53
N VAL A 73 11.47 -13.57 13.42
CA VAL A 73 10.28 -12.69 13.27
C VAL A 73 9.56 -13.01 11.98
N PHE A 74 10.27 -13.15 10.86
CA PHE A 74 9.66 -13.51 9.57
C PHE A 74 8.88 -14.82 9.67
N LEU A 75 9.49 -15.88 10.22
CA LEU A 75 8.85 -17.20 10.40
C LEU A 75 7.64 -17.12 11.32
N ALA A 76 7.72 -16.37 12.42
CA ALA A 76 6.59 -16.22 13.34
C ALA A 76 5.42 -15.47 12.67
N MET A 77 5.70 -14.38 11.94
CA MET A 77 4.66 -13.59 11.28
C MET A 77 4.00 -14.35 10.13
N THR A 78 4.76 -15.10 9.33
CA THR A 78 4.18 -15.96 8.28
C THR A 78 3.32 -17.09 8.87
N ALA A 79 3.75 -17.71 9.96
CA ALA A 79 2.96 -18.75 10.66
C ALA A 79 1.63 -18.17 11.17
N ILE A 80 1.66 -17.00 11.83
CA ILE A 80 0.43 -16.35 12.33
C ILE A 80 -0.47 -15.96 11.15
N ALA A 81 0.08 -15.30 10.10
CA ALA A 81 -0.71 -14.88 8.94
C ALA A 81 -1.34 -16.06 8.19
N SER A 82 -0.63 -17.17 8.06
CA SER A 82 -1.16 -18.44 7.50
C SER A 82 -2.32 -18.99 8.35
N THR A 83 -2.15 -19.00 9.67
CA THR A 83 -3.19 -19.46 10.60
C THR A 83 -4.43 -18.59 10.53
N THR A 84 -4.28 -17.24 10.44
CA THR A 84 -5.43 -16.35 10.30
C THR A 84 -6.22 -16.61 9.03
N ALA A 85 -5.56 -16.97 7.92
CA ALA A 85 -6.26 -17.33 6.69
C ALA A 85 -7.19 -18.54 6.89
N LEU A 86 -6.74 -19.58 7.59
CA LEU A 86 -7.55 -20.76 7.89
C LEU A 86 -8.67 -20.47 8.89
N ILE A 87 -8.42 -19.61 9.89
CA ILE A 87 -9.45 -19.22 10.86
C ILE A 87 -10.61 -18.50 10.17
N HIS A 88 -10.36 -17.67 9.14
CA HIS A 88 -11.43 -17.06 8.35
C HIS A 88 -12.32 -18.11 7.68
N ALA A 89 -11.75 -19.23 7.19
CA ALA A 89 -12.53 -20.31 6.58
C ALA A 89 -13.36 -21.12 7.60
N LEU A 90 -12.84 -21.30 8.82
CA LEU A 90 -13.43 -22.15 9.83
C LEU A 90 -14.49 -21.44 10.70
N LEU A 91 -14.35 -20.15 10.92
CA LEU A 91 -15.18 -19.37 11.85
C LEU A 91 -15.83 -18.19 11.13
N LEU A 92 -17.05 -18.38 10.65
CA LEU A 92 -17.80 -17.42 9.83
C LEU A 92 -18.55 -16.39 10.69
N PHE A 93 -17.82 -15.67 11.57
CA PHE A 93 -18.37 -14.63 12.44
C PHE A 93 -17.69 -13.28 12.17
N PRO A 94 -18.44 -12.18 11.90
CA PRO A 94 -17.87 -10.87 11.58
C PRO A 94 -16.84 -10.38 12.61
N ALA A 95 -17.11 -10.54 13.91
CA ALA A 95 -16.21 -10.10 14.98
C ALA A 95 -14.86 -10.84 14.93
N ILE A 96 -14.87 -12.15 14.65
CA ILE A 96 -13.64 -12.94 14.50
C ILE A 96 -12.88 -12.49 13.27
N TRP A 97 -13.57 -12.25 12.15
CA TRP A 97 -12.95 -11.77 10.91
C TRP A 97 -12.29 -10.42 11.08
N ILE A 98 -12.93 -9.48 11.79
CA ILE A 98 -12.35 -8.17 12.12
C ILE A 98 -11.06 -8.34 12.93
N LEU A 99 -11.07 -9.20 13.96
CA LEU A 99 -9.88 -9.48 14.78
C LEU A 99 -8.76 -10.13 13.96
N MET A 100 -9.09 -11.13 13.15
CA MET A 100 -8.10 -11.82 12.29
C MET A 100 -7.53 -10.88 11.22
N ARG A 101 -8.33 -9.95 10.68
CA ARG A 101 -7.85 -8.92 9.76
C ARG A 101 -6.86 -7.97 10.44
N MET A 102 -7.13 -7.55 11.66
CA MET A 102 -6.18 -6.73 12.44
C MET A 102 -4.86 -7.48 12.65
N LEU A 103 -4.92 -8.75 13.02
CA LEU A 103 -3.74 -9.58 13.22
C LEU A 103 -2.98 -9.84 11.92
N THR A 104 -3.70 -10.06 10.80
CA THR A 104 -3.10 -10.19 9.46
C THR A 104 -2.38 -8.91 9.07
N GLY A 105 -3.01 -7.75 9.24
CA GLY A 105 -2.40 -6.45 8.95
C GLY A 105 -1.11 -6.22 9.74
N PHE A 106 -1.13 -6.54 11.03
CA PHE A 106 0.06 -6.49 11.89
C PHE A 106 1.17 -7.38 11.36
N CYS A 107 0.88 -8.63 11.04
CA CYS A 107 1.87 -9.57 10.51
C CYS A 107 2.48 -9.08 9.21
N PHE A 108 1.68 -8.61 8.24
CA PHE A 108 2.19 -8.12 6.97
C PHE A 108 3.03 -6.85 7.12
N ALA A 109 2.68 -5.93 8.01
CA ALA A 109 3.52 -4.76 8.29
C ALA A 109 4.90 -5.17 8.83
N VAL A 110 4.94 -6.08 9.79
CA VAL A 110 6.21 -6.59 10.35
C VAL A 110 7.02 -7.35 9.29
N LEU A 111 6.36 -8.13 8.41
CA LEU A 111 7.01 -8.81 7.29
C LEU A 111 7.63 -7.81 6.32
N PHE A 112 6.93 -6.71 5.98
CA PHE A 112 7.49 -5.65 5.14
C PHE A 112 8.70 -4.98 5.81
N VAL A 113 8.65 -4.67 7.11
CA VAL A 113 9.80 -4.13 7.84
C VAL A 113 11.01 -5.06 7.72
N VAL A 114 10.82 -6.38 7.88
CA VAL A 114 11.91 -7.36 7.72
C VAL A 114 12.44 -7.39 6.29
N ILE A 115 11.56 -7.46 5.30
CA ILE A 115 11.92 -7.55 3.87
C ILE A 115 12.70 -6.31 3.45
N GLU A 116 12.18 -5.13 3.74
CA GLU A 116 12.77 -3.87 3.29
C GLU A 116 14.08 -3.55 3.99
N SER A 117 14.22 -3.86 5.29
CA SER A 117 15.49 -3.74 5.97
C SER A 117 16.56 -4.65 5.36
N TRP A 118 16.18 -5.85 4.92
CA TRP A 118 17.10 -6.79 4.29
C TRP A 118 17.47 -6.39 2.85
N VAL A 119 16.48 -5.93 2.07
CA VAL A 119 16.73 -5.37 0.73
C VAL A 119 17.71 -4.19 0.83
N ASN A 120 17.52 -3.33 1.81
CA ASN A 120 18.37 -2.15 2.01
C ASN A 120 19.81 -2.52 2.41
N ASP A 121 19.98 -3.40 3.40
CA ASP A 121 21.31 -3.86 3.89
C ASP A 121 22.13 -4.52 2.77
N ARG A 122 21.48 -5.21 1.83
CA ARG A 122 22.14 -5.89 0.71
C ARG A 122 22.35 -5.02 -0.52
N SER A 123 21.93 -3.78 -0.46
CA SER A 123 22.04 -2.82 -1.54
C SER A 123 23.23 -1.89 -1.29
N SER A 124 24.23 -1.87 -2.21
CA SER A 124 25.25 -0.83 -2.24
C SER A 124 24.69 0.42 -2.94
N ASN A 125 25.32 1.58 -2.71
CA ASN A 125 24.91 2.83 -3.37
C ASN A 125 24.82 2.69 -4.91
N GLU A 126 25.68 1.86 -5.50
CA GLU A 126 25.74 1.64 -6.96
C GLU A 126 24.60 0.78 -7.50
N ASN A 127 24.09 -0.21 -6.73
CA ASN A 127 23.11 -1.18 -7.20
C ASN A 127 21.72 -1.04 -6.54
N ARG A 128 21.57 -0.13 -5.59
CA ARG A 128 20.35 0.09 -4.81
C ARG A 128 19.13 0.34 -5.69
N GLY A 129 19.24 1.27 -6.64
CA GLY A 129 18.14 1.58 -7.56
C GLY A 129 17.66 0.36 -8.36
N VAL A 130 18.60 -0.49 -8.81
CA VAL A 130 18.27 -1.72 -9.57
C VAL A 130 17.55 -2.73 -8.66
N ILE A 131 18.05 -2.97 -7.46
CA ILE A 131 17.46 -3.95 -6.53
C ILE A 131 16.06 -3.51 -6.10
N PHE A 132 15.87 -2.24 -5.74
CA PHE A 132 14.55 -1.71 -5.38
C PHE A 132 13.57 -1.72 -6.56
N SER A 133 14.02 -1.36 -7.77
CA SER A 133 13.16 -1.44 -8.97
C SER A 133 12.70 -2.88 -9.23
N VAL A 134 13.57 -3.87 -9.09
CA VAL A 134 13.22 -5.28 -9.23
C VAL A 134 12.27 -5.73 -8.14
N TYR A 135 12.51 -5.32 -6.89
CA TYR A 135 11.62 -5.60 -5.76
C TYR A 135 10.21 -5.05 -6.00
N VAL A 136 10.08 -3.78 -6.38
CA VAL A 136 8.78 -3.14 -6.68
C VAL A 136 8.10 -3.82 -7.86
N MET A 137 8.84 -4.15 -8.93
CA MET A 137 8.28 -4.83 -10.09
C MET A 137 7.75 -6.23 -9.72
N ILE A 138 8.51 -7.01 -8.94
CA ILE A 138 8.04 -8.31 -8.43
C ILE A 138 6.78 -8.10 -7.60
N THR A 139 6.79 -7.19 -6.64
CA THR A 139 5.66 -6.91 -5.75
C THR A 139 4.36 -6.63 -6.51
N LEU A 140 4.40 -5.72 -7.48
CA LEU A 140 3.23 -5.36 -8.28
C LEU A 140 2.77 -6.51 -9.18
N THR A 141 3.72 -7.20 -9.83
CA THR A 141 3.41 -8.33 -10.73
C THR A 141 2.73 -9.46 -9.98
N VAL A 142 3.28 -9.89 -8.84
CA VAL A 142 2.73 -11.02 -8.11
C VAL A 142 1.43 -10.69 -7.39
N GLN A 143 1.23 -9.45 -6.96
CA GLN A 143 -0.06 -8.98 -6.47
C GLN A 143 -1.14 -9.04 -7.56
N ALA A 144 -0.80 -8.61 -8.79
CA ALA A 144 -1.69 -8.72 -9.95
C ALA A 144 -2.01 -10.18 -10.29
N VAL A 145 -1.00 -11.05 -10.31
CA VAL A 145 -1.19 -12.51 -10.51
C VAL A 145 -2.06 -13.10 -9.41
N GLY A 146 -1.85 -12.71 -8.16
CA GLY A 146 -2.63 -13.15 -7.01
C GLY A 146 -4.14 -12.91 -7.15
N GLN A 147 -4.55 -11.83 -7.85
CA GLN A 147 -5.97 -11.56 -8.11
C GLN A 147 -6.65 -12.68 -8.92
N PHE A 148 -5.93 -13.29 -9.85
CA PHE A 148 -6.49 -14.35 -10.70
C PHE A 148 -6.63 -15.70 -9.99
N LEU A 149 -5.98 -15.91 -8.85
CA LEU A 149 -6.12 -17.15 -8.09
C LEU A 149 -7.55 -17.36 -7.57
N ILE A 150 -8.34 -16.30 -7.45
CA ILE A 150 -9.76 -16.39 -7.06
C ILE A 150 -10.60 -17.19 -8.08
N LEU A 151 -10.12 -17.30 -9.31
CA LEU A 151 -10.80 -18.04 -10.39
C LEU A 151 -10.57 -19.56 -10.34
N LEU A 152 -9.69 -20.04 -9.45
CA LEU A 152 -9.36 -21.46 -9.39
C LEU A 152 -10.45 -22.31 -8.72
N TYR A 153 -11.18 -21.73 -7.78
CA TYR A 153 -12.23 -22.42 -7.01
C TYR A 153 -13.39 -21.46 -6.71
N GLU A 154 -14.52 -22.02 -6.32
CA GLU A 154 -15.65 -21.24 -5.85
C GLU A 154 -15.33 -20.50 -4.55
N THR A 155 -15.86 -19.28 -4.42
CA THR A 155 -15.56 -18.43 -3.25
C THR A 155 -16.25 -18.87 -1.97
N ASN A 156 -17.22 -19.78 -2.03
CA ASN A 156 -17.95 -20.34 -0.89
C ASN A 156 -17.23 -21.51 -0.18
N GLY A 157 -16.16 -22.06 -0.79
CA GLY A 157 -15.36 -23.17 -0.25
C GLY A 157 -14.23 -22.72 0.67
N VAL A 158 -13.44 -23.70 1.13
CA VAL A 158 -12.25 -23.49 1.97
C VAL A 158 -10.96 -23.47 1.14
N GLU A 159 -11.02 -23.87 -0.12
CA GLU A 159 -9.88 -24.13 -0.99
C GLU A 159 -9.03 -22.87 -1.21
N LEU A 160 -9.66 -21.72 -1.45
CA LEU A 160 -8.96 -20.44 -1.67
C LEU A 160 -8.26 -19.96 -0.39
N PHE A 161 -8.85 -20.21 0.78
CA PHE A 161 -8.19 -19.92 2.06
C PHE A 161 -7.01 -20.87 2.30
N ALA A 162 -7.14 -22.13 1.92
CA ALA A 162 -6.04 -23.10 2.00
C ALA A 162 -4.89 -22.71 1.08
N ILE A 163 -5.17 -22.29 -0.17
CA ILE A 163 -4.15 -21.78 -1.10
C ILE A 163 -3.44 -20.55 -0.50
N THR A 164 -4.19 -19.59 0.06
CA THR A 164 -3.61 -18.43 0.74
C THR A 164 -2.68 -18.86 1.86
N SER A 165 -3.13 -19.77 2.72
CA SER A 165 -2.34 -20.29 3.85
C SER A 165 -1.08 -21.02 3.37
N ILE A 166 -1.18 -21.85 2.33
CA ILE A 166 -0.05 -22.56 1.72
C ILE A 166 0.98 -21.58 1.18
N LEU A 167 0.56 -20.58 0.40
CA LEU A 167 1.47 -19.57 -0.17
C LEU A 167 2.18 -18.79 0.95
N VAL A 168 1.46 -18.32 1.95
CA VAL A 168 2.05 -17.56 3.06
C VAL A 168 3.04 -18.43 3.84
N THR A 169 2.74 -19.72 4.06
CA THR A 169 3.65 -20.65 4.74
C THR A 169 4.88 -20.97 3.88
N LEU A 170 4.72 -21.24 2.58
CA LEU A 170 5.82 -21.55 1.67
C LEU A 170 6.78 -20.37 1.52
N ALA A 171 6.31 -19.14 1.66
CA ALA A 171 7.15 -17.95 1.64
C ALA A 171 8.22 -17.96 2.75
N ALA A 172 8.02 -18.69 3.83
CA ALA A 172 9.00 -18.82 4.91
C ALA A 172 10.23 -19.65 4.51
N ILE A 173 10.08 -20.61 3.59
CA ILE A 173 11.12 -21.61 3.28
C ILE A 173 12.41 -20.99 2.73
N PRO A 174 12.38 -20.12 1.68
CA PRO A 174 13.61 -19.57 1.14
C PRO A 174 14.41 -18.75 2.16
N ILE A 175 13.72 -18.03 3.07
CA ILE A 175 14.37 -17.26 4.13
C ILE A 175 14.92 -18.17 5.23
N ALA A 176 14.18 -19.20 5.64
CA ALA A 176 14.62 -20.16 6.64
C ALA A 176 15.89 -20.93 6.23
N LEU A 177 16.01 -21.21 4.91
CA LEU A 177 17.17 -21.90 4.34
C LEU A 177 18.29 -20.98 3.88
N SER A 178 18.10 -19.66 3.96
CA SER A 178 19.12 -18.69 3.59
C SER A 178 20.28 -18.69 4.59
N THR A 179 21.50 -18.72 4.06
CA THR A 179 22.74 -18.58 4.85
C THR A 179 23.18 -17.11 4.98
N SER A 180 22.44 -16.17 4.40
CA SER A 180 22.76 -14.75 4.46
C SER A 180 22.63 -14.22 5.89
N PRO A 181 23.64 -13.53 6.45
CA PRO A 181 23.51 -12.92 7.77
C PRO A 181 22.38 -11.90 7.80
N ALA A 182 21.69 -11.81 8.94
CA ALA A 182 20.63 -10.84 9.16
C ALA A 182 21.20 -9.43 9.28
N PRO A 183 20.51 -8.40 8.73
CA PRO A 183 20.96 -7.02 8.85
C PRO A 183 20.95 -6.51 10.30
N TYR A 184 21.76 -5.50 10.57
CA TYR A 184 21.72 -4.78 11.83
C TYR A 184 20.76 -3.58 11.69
N ILE A 185 19.88 -3.40 12.66
CA ILE A 185 18.95 -2.26 12.70
C ILE A 185 19.35 -1.33 13.84
N ASP A 186 19.87 -0.16 13.52
CA ASP A 186 20.26 0.87 14.47
C ASP A 186 19.41 2.14 14.32
N GLN A 187 18.11 2.10 14.60
CA GLN A 187 17.31 3.32 14.44
C GLN A 187 16.38 3.59 15.61
N ASN A 188 16.39 4.85 16.05
CA ASN A 188 15.38 5.49 16.88
C ASN A 188 14.53 6.41 15.99
N THR A 189 13.36 5.96 15.57
CA THR A 189 12.38 6.82 14.90
C THR A 189 11.74 7.74 15.94
N SER A 190 11.83 9.03 15.76
CA SER A 190 11.13 10.01 16.59
C SER A 190 9.82 10.41 15.93
N PHE A 191 8.71 10.26 16.65
CA PHE A 191 7.40 10.71 16.19
C PHE A 191 7.17 12.16 16.62
N ASN A 192 7.04 13.08 15.65
CA ASN A 192 6.78 14.49 15.91
C ASN A 192 5.84 15.08 14.84
N LEU A 193 4.54 14.84 15.02
CA LEU A 193 3.50 15.34 14.10
C LEU A 193 3.43 16.86 14.06
N LYS A 194 3.77 17.56 15.16
CA LYS A 194 3.79 19.02 15.19
C LYS A 194 4.87 19.55 14.23
N LYS A 195 6.07 19.00 14.34
CA LYS A 195 7.18 19.40 13.45
C LYS A 195 6.89 19.05 11.99
N LEU A 196 6.31 17.86 11.72
CA LEU A 196 5.89 17.50 10.37
C LEU A 196 4.88 18.52 9.81
N TYR A 197 3.89 18.95 10.61
CA TYR A 197 2.93 19.96 10.18
C TYR A 197 3.59 21.32 9.91
N GLU A 198 4.60 21.70 10.67
CA GLU A 198 5.39 22.92 10.43
C GLU A 198 6.18 22.82 9.10
N ILE A 199 6.75 21.65 8.80
CA ILE A 199 7.49 21.40 7.54
C ILE A 199 6.54 21.43 6.35
N SER A 200 5.49 20.62 6.34
CA SER A 200 4.58 20.51 5.21
C SER A 200 3.13 20.18 5.61
N PRO A 201 2.30 21.18 5.92
CA PRO A 201 0.86 20.97 6.16
C PRO A 201 0.16 20.32 4.96
N ALA A 202 0.63 20.65 3.74
CA ALA A 202 0.10 20.10 2.49
C ALA A 202 0.30 18.58 2.40
N ALA A 203 1.46 18.08 2.82
CA ALA A 203 1.74 16.66 2.80
C ALA A 203 0.99 15.90 3.90
N VAL A 204 0.84 16.49 5.10
CA VAL A 204 0.07 15.90 6.21
C VAL A 204 -1.37 15.62 5.77
N ILE A 205 -2.05 16.65 5.27
CA ILE A 205 -3.43 16.54 4.79
C ILE A 205 -3.49 15.68 3.52
N GLY A 206 -2.50 15.81 2.63
CA GLY A 206 -2.38 14.99 1.43
C GLY A 206 -2.37 13.50 1.75
N CYS A 207 -1.46 13.05 2.61
CA CYS A 207 -1.36 11.65 2.99
C CYS A 207 -2.62 11.13 3.70
N LEU A 208 -3.29 11.96 4.50
CA LEU A 208 -4.54 11.60 5.14
C LEU A 208 -5.64 11.31 4.09
N PHE A 209 -5.86 12.22 3.13
CA PHE A 209 -6.90 12.04 2.11
C PHE A 209 -6.57 10.93 1.11
N ILE A 210 -5.30 10.75 0.75
CA ILE A 210 -4.85 9.63 -0.06
C ILE A 210 -5.09 8.31 0.68
N GLY A 211 -4.80 8.26 1.99
CA GLY A 211 -5.10 7.12 2.84
C GLY A 211 -6.60 6.82 2.91
N LEU A 212 -7.46 7.84 3.07
CA LEU A 212 -8.92 7.71 3.04
C LEU A 212 -9.39 7.01 1.76
N ALA A 213 -8.92 7.47 0.60
CA ALA A 213 -9.32 6.91 -0.69
C ALA A 213 -8.75 5.49 -0.91
N ASN A 214 -7.45 5.29 -0.69
CA ASN A 214 -6.79 4.01 -0.93
C ASN A 214 -7.26 2.92 0.04
N GLY A 215 -7.41 3.24 1.33
CA GLY A 215 -7.93 2.31 2.33
C GLY A 215 -9.33 1.83 2.00
N SER A 216 -10.21 2.75 1.57
CA SER A 216 -11.55 2.41 1.11
C SER A 216 -11.52 1.52 -0.12
N PHE A 217 -10.69 1.86 -1.10
CA PHE A 217 -10.56 1.11 -2.34
C PHE A 217 -10.11 -0.34 -2.07
N TRP A 218 -8.99 -0.53 -1.39
CA TRP A 218 -8.47 -1.88 -1.13
C TRP A 218 -9.41 -2.75 -0.29
N SER A 219 -10.25 -2.13 0.54
CA SER A 219 -11.19 -2.84 1.40
C SER A 219 -12.50 -3.20 0.71
N LEU A 220 -12.98 -2.36 -0.22
CA LEU A 220 -14.36 -2.41 -0.69
C LEU A 220 -14.51 -2.54 -2.22
N ALA A 221 -13.44 -2.31 -3.00
CA ALA A 221 -13.52 -2.42 -4.45
C ALA A 221 -13.91 -3.84 -4.94
N PRO A 222 -13.45 -4.95 -4.33
CA PRO A 222 -13.90 -6.27 -4.72
C PRO A 222 -15.43 -6.45 -4.59
N ILE A 223 -16.04 -5.89 -3.53
CA ILE A 223 -17.49 -5.95 -3.35
C ILE A 223 -18.19 -5.07 -4.38
N PHE A 224 -17.69 -3.86 -4.59
CA PHE A 224 -18.25 -2.96 -5.61
C PHE A 224 -18.37 -3.69 -6.95
N ILE A 225 -17.32 -4.36 -7.40
CA ILE A 225 -17.34 -5.08 -8.68
C ILE A 225 -18.27 -6.28 -8.63
N SER A 226 -18.22 -7.10 -7.56
CA SER A 226 -19.08 -8.30 -7.45
C SER A 226 -20.58 -7.97 -7.34
N ASP A 227 -20.93 -6.80 -6.82
CA ASP A 227 -22.33 -6.34 -6.76
C ASP A 227 -22.85 -5.82 -8.11
N VAL A 228 -21.94 -5.27 -8.95
CA VAL A 228 -22.28 -4.71 -10.25
C VAL A 228 -22.25 -5.77 -11.35
N PHE A 229 -21.28 -6.69 -11.26
CA PHE A 229 -21.06 -7.74 -12.25
C PHE A 229 -21.15 -9.11 -11.60
N ALA A 230 -22.00 -9.97 -12.15
CA ALA A 230 -22.22 -11.33 -11.63
C ALA A 230 -20.99 -12.25 -11.80
N ASP A 231 -20.14 -11.98 -12.81
CA ASP A 231 -18.96 -12.78 -13.09
C ASP A 231 -17.77 -12.31 -12.24
N ILE A 232 -17.26 -13.18 -11.36
CA ILE A 232 -16.13 -12.94 -10.48
C ILE A 232 -14.84 -12.54 -11.23
N SER A 233 -14.72 -12.95 -12.49
CA SER A 233 -13.56 -12.60 -13.32
C SER A 233 -13.41 -11.09 -13.52
N PHE A 234 -14.50 -10.34 -13.53
CA PHE A 234 -14.47 -8.87 -13.62
C PHE A 234 -13.73 -8.25 -12.44
N THR A 235 -13.86 -8.84 -11.24
CA THR A 235 -13.11 -8.38 -10.07
C THR A 235 -11.62 -8.59 -10.26
N ALA A 236 -11.20 -9.77 -10.70
CA ALA A 236 -9.79 -10.07 -10.93
C ALA A 236 -9.18 -9.15 -12.01
N TYR A 237 -9.89 -8.94 -13.12
CA TYR A 237 -9.44 -8.03 -14.18
C TYR A 237 -9.37 -6.58 -13.72
N PHE A 238 -10.37 -6.10 -12.99
CA PHE A 238 -10.40 -4.72 -12.51
C PHE A 238 -9.29 -4.44 -11.49
N MET A 239 -9.15 -5.30 -10.48
CA MET A 239 -8.10 -5.14 -9.46
C MET A 239 -6.71 -5.20 -10.09
N THR A 240 -6.50 -6.09 -11.05
CA THR A 240 -5.26 -6.15 -11.84
C THR A 240 -5.04 -4.89 -12.67
N ALA A 241 -6.07 -4.39 -13.35
CA ALA A 241 -6.01 -3.17 -14.15
C ALA A 241 -5.59 -1.96 -13.31
N VAL A 242 -6.12 -1.84 -12.09
CA VAL A 242 -5.76 -0.77 -11.15
C VAL A 242 -4.30 -0.87 -10.73
N ILE A 243 -3.81 -2.08 -10.40
CA ILE A 243 -2.39 -2.31 -10.04
C ILE A 243 -1.47 -1.95 -11.22
N VAL A 244 -1.79 -2.44 -12.41
CA VAL A 244 -1.03 -2.17 -13.64
C VAL A 244 -1.04 -0.68 -13.97
N GLY A 245 -2.19 -0.03 -13.84
CA GLY A 245 -2.31 1.42 -14.01
C GLY A 245 -1.38 2.18 -13.07
N GLY A 246 -1.40 1.83 -11.78
CA GLY A 246 -0.49 2.40 -10.79
C GLY A 246 0.98 2.24 -11.18
N ALA A 247 1.37 1.05 -11.63
CA ALA A 247 2.74 0.77 -12.06
C ALA A 247 3.18 1.59 -13.29
N ILE A 248 2.31 1.67 -14.32
CA ILE A 248 2.62 2.38 -15.58
C ILE A 248 2.73 3.89 -15.33
N PHE A 249 1.82 4.49 -14.56
CA PHE A 249 1.75 5.93 -14.37
C PHE A 249 2.72 6.44 -13.29
N GLN A 250 3.28 5.57 -12.46
CA GLN A 250 4.21 5.93 -11.38
C GLN A 250 5.37 6.80 -11.90
N TRP A 251 6.07 6.32 -12.91
CA TRP A 251 7.21 7.04 -13.46
C TRP A 251 6.82 8.32 -14.22
N PRO A 252 5.84 8.33 -15.15
CA PRO A 252 5.43 9.57 -15.83
C PRO A 252 4.96 10.68 -14.89
N ILE A 253 4.15 10.34 -13.88
CA ILE A 253 3.66 11.33 -12.91
C ILE A 253 4.80 11.85 -12.04
N GLY A 254 5.72 10.97 -11.61
CA GLY A 254 6.91 11.37 -10.88
C GLY A 254 7.79 12.33 -11.68
N TYR A 255 8.10 11.98 -12.92
CA TYR A 255 8.89 12.82 -13.82
C TYR A 255 8.25 14.19 -14.10
N LEU A 256 6.92 14.20 -14.32
CA LEU A 256 6.20 15.46 -14.49
C LEU A 256 6.21 16.28 -13.20
N SER A 257 6.20 15.64 -12.03
CA SER A 257 6.26 16.33 -10.75
C SER A 257 7.58 17.07 -10.53
N ASP A 258 8.69 16.51 -11.02
CA ASP A 258 10.00 17.16 -10.99
C ASP A 258 10.06 18.39 -11.93
N LYS A 259 9.38 18.32 -13.09
CA LYS A 259 9.41 19.39 -14.09
C LYS A 259 8.41 20.52 -13.88
N ILE A 260 7.21 20.22 -13.46
CA ILE A 260 6.08 21.18 -13.35
C ILE A 260 5.91 21.67 -11.91
N GLY A 261 6.45 20.91 -10.95
CA GLY A 261 6.35 21.14 -9.52
C GLY A 261 5.35 20.19 -8.84
N ARG A 262 5.80 19.59 -7.74
CA ARG A 262 5.08 18.50 -7.04
C ARG A 262 3.67 18.87 -6.64
N ARG A 263 3.47 20.07 -6.06
CA ARG A 263 2.15 20.51 -5.63
C ARG A 263 1.17 20.63 -6.80
N LYS A 264 1.60 21.19 -7.93
CA LYS A 264 0.76 21.35 -9.12
C LYS A 264 0.35 20.00 -9.68
N ILE A 265 1.30 19.07 -9.78
CA ILE A 265 1.01 17.71 -10.26
C ILE A 265 0.09 16.97 -9.29
N THR A 266 0.27 17.09 -7.97
CA THR A 266 -0.64 16.49 -6.99
C THR A 266 -2.07 17.01 -7.15
N ILE A 267 -2.25 18.33 -7.36
CA ILE A 267 -3.57 18.96 -7.60
C ILE A 267 -4.22 18.38 -8.86
N ILE A 268 -3.48 18.41 -9.98
CA ILE A 268 -3.97 17.93 -11.28
C ILE A 268 -4.35 16.46 -11.19
N THR A 269 -3.47 15.63 -10.64
CA THR A 269 -3.67 14.19 -10.52
C THR A 269 -4.85 13.86 -9.60
N ALA A 270 -4.98 14.56 -8.46
CA ALA A 270 -6.13 14.40 -7.57
C ALA A 270 -7.45 14.83 -8.22
N ALA A 271 -7.46 15.93 -8.97
CA ALA A 271 -8.65 16.38 -9.70
C ALA A 271 -9.08 15.35 -10.77
N PHE A 272 -8.12 14.80 -11.53
CA PHE A 272 -8.40 13.73 -12.48
C PHE A 272 -8.85 12.44 -11.81
N SER A 273 -8.25 12.05 -10.66
CA SER A 273 -8.71 10.90 -9.87
C SER A 273 -10.17 11.06 -9.42
N ALA A 274 -10.54 12.26 -8.96
CA ALA A 274 -11.93 12.57 -8.63
C ALA A 274 -12.86 12.45 -9.85
N THR A 275 -12.44 12.99 -10.99
CA THR A 275 -13.20 12.92 -12.25
C THR A 275 -13.43 11.47 -12.68
N ILE A 276 -12.39 10.63 -12.69
CA ILE A 276 -12.54 9.20 -13.04
C ILE A 276 -13.45 8.48 -12.05
N SER A 277 -13.35 8.78 -10.74
CA SER A 277 -14.24 8.20 -9.74
C SER A 277 -15.71 8.53 -10.02
N PHE A 278 -16.04 9.78 -10.35
CA PHE A 278 -17.41 10.18 -10.68
C PHE A 278 -17.86 9.64 -12.06
N LEU A 279 -16.95 9.51 -13.03
CA LEU A 279 -17.25 8.87 -14.31
C LEU A 279 -17.61 7.39 -14.13
N ILE A 280 -16.89 6.64 -13.30
CA ILE A 280 -17.23 5.25 -12.97
C ILE A 280 -18.66 5.17 -12.43
N VAL A 281 -19.04 6.06 -11.51
CA VAL A 281 -20.38 6.09 -10.92
C VAL A 281 -21.43 6.43 -11.98
N SER A 282 -21.18 7.44 -12.82
CA SER A 282 -22.17 7.90 -13.83
C SER A 282 -22.38 6.90 -14.96
N MET A 283 -21.41 6.08 -15.26
CA MET A 283 -21.43 5.11 -16.36
C MET A 283 -21.66 3.66 -15.90
N ILE A 284 -21.91 3.43 -14.61
CA ILE A 284 -21.92 2.09 -14.01
C ILE A 284 -22.88 1.12 -14.74
N ASP A 285 -24.03 1.59 -15.17
CA ASP A 285 -25.05 0.78 -15.86
C ASP A 285 -24.70 0.48 -17.33
N THR A 286 -23.70 1.17 -17.89
CA THR A 286 -23.27 1.04 -19.29
C THR A 286 -21.86 0.49 -19.45
N LEU A 287 -21.12 0.36 -18.34
CA LEU A 287 -19.75 -0.16 -18.35
C LEU A 287 -19.76 -1.64 -18.76
N ASN A 288 -19.00 -1.95 -19.79
CA ASN A 288 -18.61 -3.30 -20.15
C ASN A 288 -17.21 -3.63 -19.56
N LEU A 289 -16.75 -4.88 -19.74
CA LEU A 289 -15.44 -5.30 -19.24
C LEU A 289 -14.29 -4.40 -19.72
N SER A 290 -14.27 -4.04 -21.00
CA SER A 290 -13.22 -3.18 -21.56
C SER A 290 -13.23 -1.79 -20.95
N GLY A 291 -14.42 -1.18 -20.81
CA GLY A 291 -14.58 0.11 -20.14
C GLY A 291 -14.16 0.07 -18.68
N LEU A 292 -14.48 -1.02 -17.98
CA LEU A 292 -14.09 -1.25 -16.60
C LEU A 292 -12.57 -1.37 -16.44
N ILE A 293 -11.90 -2.12 -17.32
CA ILE A 293 -10.44 -2.26 -17.35
C ILE A 293 -9.77 -0.89 -17.58
N ILE A 294 -10.24 -0.14 -18.58
CA ILE A 294 -9.72 1.20 -18.87
C ILE A 294 -9.91 2.13 -17.68
N ALA A 295 -11.10 2.16 -17.09
CA ALA A 295 -11.37 2.96 -15.91
C ALA A 295 -10.46 2.58 -14.72
N GLY A 296 -10.22 1.28 -14.52
CA GLY A 296 -9.31 0.76 -13.52
C GLY A 296 -7.86 1.22 -13.75
N ILE A 297 -7.34 1.12 -14.97
CA ILE A 297 -5.98 1.58 -15.33
C ILE A 297 -5.82 3.08 -15.02
N PHE A 298 -6.76 3.91 -15.44
CA PHE A 298 -6.68 5.35 -15.19
C PHE A 298 -6.87 5.69 -13.71
N TRP A 299 -7.83 5.05 -13.03
CA TRP A 299 -8.05 5.30 -11.61
C TRP A 299 -6.80 4.94 -10.77
N GLY A 300 -6.24 3.74 -10.96
CA GLY A 300 -5.04 3.30 -10.27
C GLY A 300 -3.81 4.14 -10.65
N GLY A 301 -3.69 4.45 -11.93
CA GLY A 301 -2.60 5.26 -12.48
C GLY A 301 -2.55 6.68 -11.92
N LEU A 302 -3.71 7.27 -11.66
CA LEU A 302 -3.80 8.62 -11.09
C LEU A 302 -3.73 8.61 -9.55
N THR A 303 -4.22 7.57 -8.90
CA THR A 303 -4.37 7.55 -7.44
C THR A 303 -3.11 7.07 -6.71
N PHE A 304 -2.47 5.99 -7.19
CA PHE A 304 -1.35 5.40 -6.45
C PHE A 304 -0.08 6.25 -6.43
N PRO A 305 0.32 6.96 -7.50
CA PRO A 305 1.48 7.83 -7.45
C PRO A 305 1.36 9.02 -6.50
N LEU A 306 0.13 9.42 -6.12
CA LEU A 306 -0.11 10.59 -5.26
C LEU A 306 0.65 10.52 -3.94
N TYR A 307 0.75 9.32 -3.33
CA TYR A 307 1.47 9.15 -2.07
C TYR A 307 2.96 9.49 -2.24
N ALA A 308 3.63 8.90 -3.23
CA ALA A 308 5.05 9.10 -3.47
C ALA A 308 5.37 10.57 -3.80
N VAL A 309 4.55 11.23 -4.65
CA VAL A 309 4.70 12.65 -4.97
C VAL A 309 4.49 13.53 -3.74
N THR A 310 3.55 13.16 -2.85
CA THR A 310 3.28 13.89 -1.60
C THR A 310 4.43 13.76 -0.61
N VAL A 311 5.03 12.56 -0.47
CA VAL A 311 6.22 12.34 0.36
C VAL A 311 7.40 13.13 -0.19
N ALA A 312 7.64 13.06 -1.50
CA ALA A 312 8.69 13.84 -2.15
C ALA A 312 8.51 15.35 -1.92
N HIS A 313 7.26 15.87 -1.99
CA HIS A 313 6.97 17.26 -1.66
C HIS A 313 7.31 17.63 -0.21
N ALA A 314 7.11 16.73 0.74
CA ALA A 314 7.49 16.98 2.13
C ALA A 314 9.01 17.01 2.29
N ASN A 315 9.71 16.05 1.69
CA ASN A 315 11.17 15.95 1.75
C ASN A 315 11.86 17.18 1.09
N ASP A 316 11.30 17.73 0.00
CA ASP A 316 11.80 18.98 -0.57
C ASP A 316 11.80 20.16 0.44
N ASN A 317 10.95 20.10 1.47
CA ASN A 317 10.83 21.14 2.50
C ASN A 317 11.51 20.78 3.83
N ALA A 318 12.10 19.59 3.95
CA ALA A 318 12.77 19.07 5.14
C ALA A 318 14.30 19.16 4.98
N GLU A 319 15.02 19.11 6.10
CA GLU A 319 16.47 18.89 6.09
C GLU A 319 16.77 17.38 5.91
N PRO A 320 17.90 16.97 5.31
CA PRO A 320 18.23 15.57 5.08
C PRO A 320 18.13 14.68 6.34
N LYS A 321 18.57 15.19 7.49
CA LYS A 321 18.47 14.51 8.79
C LYS A 321 17.02 14.30 9.28
N GLU A 322 16.03 14.92 8.65
CA GLU A 322 14.63 14.86 9.02
C GLU A 322 13.81 13.89 8.13
N PHE A 323 14.39 13.40 7.02
CA PHE A 323 13.66 12.60 6.02
C PHE A 323 12.99 11.36 6.62
N VAL A 324 13.67 10.65 7.51
CA VAL A 324 13.12 9.45 8.18
C VAL A 324 11.94 9.83 9.07
N MET A 325 12.07 10.88 9.87
CA MET A 325 10.99 11.39 10.71
C MET A 325 9.80 11.84 9.85
N VAL A 326 10.04 12.59 8.76
CA VAL A 326 9.01 13.05 7.83
C VAL A 326 8.26 11.87 7.22
N SER A 327 8.97 10.93 6.62
CA SER A 327 8.36 9.78 5.93
C SER A 327 7.58 8.87 6.90
N SER A 328 8.14 8.58 8.08
CA SER A 328 7.45 7.77 9.11
C SER A 328 6.18 8.43 9.62
N ASN A 329 6.20 9.75 9.84
CA ASN A 329 5.01 10.47 10.31
C ASN A 329 3.96 10.62 9.18
N LEU A 330 4.36 10.78 7.90
CA LEU A 330 3.45 10.77 6.76
C LEU A 330 2.79 9.40 6.57
N LEU A 331 3.53 8.31 6.78
CA LEU A 331 2.97 6.97 6.76
C LEU A 331 1.89 6.78 7.85
N LEU A 332 2.09 7.36 9.05
CA LEU A 332 1.05 7.37 10.09
C LEU A 332 -0.20 8.13 9.64
N MET A 333 -0.04 9.29 9.01
CA MET A 333 -1.18 10.08 8.49
C MET A 333 -1.93 9.31 7.39
N TYR A 334 -1.21 8.64 6.49
CA TYR A 334 -1.79 7.74 5.51
C TYR A 334 -2.54 6.58 6.20
N GLY A 335 -1.93 5.95 7.21
CA GLY A 335 -2.53 4.87 7.98
C GLY A 335 -3.82 5.29 8.68
N LEU A 336 -3.86 6.48 9.29
CA LEU A 336 -5.08 7.05 9.88
C LEU A 336 -6.18 7.21 8.83
N GLY A 337 -5.84 7.75 7.67
CA GLY A 337 -6.78 7.83 6.55
C GLY A 337 -7.28 6.45 6.11
N ALA A 338 -6.37 5.49 5.97
CA ALA A 338 -6.71 4.13 5.55
C ALA A 338 -7.56 3.36 6.58
N ILE A 339 -7.49 3.71 7.87
CA ILE A 339 -8.38 3.17 8.90
C ILE A 339 -9.77 3.80 8.81
N ILE A 340 -9.84 5.12 8.68
CA ILE A 340 -11.11 5.87 8.71
C ILE A 340 -11.89 5.70 7.40
N GLY A 341 -11.19 5.67 6.28
CA GLY A 341 -11.78 5.60 4.95
C GLY A 341 -12.79 4.46 4.75
N PRO A 342 -12.41 3.20 4.99
CA PRO A 342 -13.33 2.06 4.83
C PRO A 342 -14.58 2.15 5.70
N ILE A 343 -14.47 2.74 6.90
CA ILE A 343 -15.60 2.92 7.82
C ILE A 343 -16.62 3.89 7.22
N ILE A 344 -16.16 5.07 6.77
CA ILE A 344 -17.05 6.08 6.18
C ILE A 344 -17.61 5.59 4.85
N SER A 345 -16.75 5.02 4.00
CA SER A 345 -17.12 4.55 2.68
C SER A 345 -18.14 3.40 2.73
N SER A 346 -17.95 2.42 3.63
CA SER A 346 -18.92 1.34 3.81
C SER A 346 -20.26 1.83 4.38
N GLY A 347 -20.22 2.82 5.27
CA GLY A 347 -21.44 3.51 5.73
C GLY A 347 -22.17 4.18 4.57
N LEU A 348 -21.45 4.89 3.68
CA LEU A 348 -22.05 5.51 2.51
C LEU A 348 -22.63 4.45 1.53
N MET A 349 -21.91 3.35 1.28
CA MET A 349 -22.39 2.24 0.45
C MET A 349 -23.69 1.63 0.99
N SER A 350 -23.92 1.63 2.29
CA SER A 350 -25.17 1.12 2.88
C SER A 350 -26.40 1.95 2.45
N TYR A 351 -26.22 3.23 2.12
CA TYR A 351 -27.30 4.11 1.65
C TYR A 351 -27.36 4.26 0.14
N THR A 352 -26.20 4.29 -0.53
CA THR A 352 -26.07 4.60 -1.97
C THR A 352 -25.80 3.38 -2.82
N LYS A 353 -25.88 2.17 -2.24
CA LYS A 353 -25.41 0.92 -2.83
C LYS A 353 -23.89 0.96 -3.11
N SER A 354 -23.41 0.04 -3.91
CA SER A 354 -21.98 -0.16 -4.20
C SER A 354 -21.28 1.07 -4.80
N SER A 355 -22.01 1.93 -5.52
CA SER A 355 -21.48 3.19 -6.08
C SER A 355 -20.92 4.15 -5.03
N GLY A 356 -21.36 4.03 -3.77
CA GLY A 356 -20.86 4.83 -2.63
C GLY A 356 -19.35 4.80 -2.46
N LEU A 357 -18.67 3.72 -2.86
CA LEU A 357 -17.21 3.65 -2.84
C LEU A 357 -16.57 4.75 -3.70
N PHE A 358 -16.94 4.81 -4.98
CA PHE A 358 -16.34 5.79 -5.90
C PHE A 358 -16.85 7.21 -5.69
N VAL A 359 -18.07 7.38 -5.16
CA VAL A 359 -18.53 8.69 -4.66
C VAL A 359 -17.61 9.18 -3.53
N PHE A 360 -17.32 8.32 -2.55
CA PHE A 360 -16.46 8.67 -1.42
C PHE A 360 -15.03 8.98 -1.85
N THR A 361 -14.41 8.11 -2.66
CA THR A 361 -13.03 8.33 -3.15
C THR A 361 -12.94 9.56 -4.04
N GLY A 362 -13.95 9.82 -4.87
CA GLY A 362 -14.07 11.03 -5.68
C GLY A 362 -14.13 12.30 -4.83
N ILE A 363 -14.96 12.30 -3.78
CA ILE A 363 -15.06 13.42 -2.84
C ILE A 363 -13.73 13.61 -2.10
N ALA A 364 -13.09 12.54 -1.63
CA ALA A 364 -11.79 12.64 -0.95
C ALA A 364 -10.72 13.28 -1.83
N HIS A 365 -10.59 12.85 -3.08
CA HIS A 365 -9.65 13.44 -4.03
C HIS A 365 -10.01 14.88 -4.42
N LEU A 366 -11.30 15.20 -4.55
CA LEU A 366 -11.76 16.55 -4.85
C LEU A 366 -11.43 17.52 -3.70
N ILE A 367 -11.70 17.13 -2.45
CA ILE A 367 -11.34 17.93 -1.27
C ILE A 367 -9.83 18.14 -1.22
N LEU A 368 -9.04 17.10 -1.49
CA LEU A 368 -7.58 17.21 -1.57
C LEU A 368 -7.15 18.22 -2.62
N ALA A 369 -7.70 18.15 -3.83
CA ALA A 369 -7.36 19.08 -4.91
C ALA A 369 -7.72 20.54 -4.56
N ILE A 370 -8.91 20.77 -3.98
CA ILE A 370 -9.36 22.10 -3.52
C ILE A 370 -8.45 22.62 -2.41
N TYR A 371 -8.16 21.77 -1.39
CA TYR A 371 -7.29 22.16 -0.30
C TYR A 371 -5.90 22.56 -0.79
N LEU A 372 -5.27 21.74 -1.63
CA LEU A 372 -3.93 22.03 -2.16
C LEU A 372 -3.94 23.28 -3.05
N SER A 373 -5.00 23.51 -3.83
CA SER A 373 -5.16 24.71 -4.66
C SER A 373 -5.25 25.98 -3.79
N SER A 374 -5.99 25.93 -2.68
CA SER A 374 -6.05 27.05 -1.75
C SER A 374 -4.68 27.37 -1.13
N ARG A 375 -3.86 26.34 -0.88
CA ARG A 375 -2.52 26.51 -0.29
C ARG A 375 -1.50 27.10 -1.25
N VAL A 376 -1.71 27.04 -2.57
CA VAL A 376 -0.85 27.71 -3.56
C VAL A 376 -0.84 29.22 -3.33
N ALA A 377 -1.97 29.79 -2.92
CA ALA A 377 -2.09 31.24 -2.67
C ALA A 377 -1.36 31.71 -1.39
N TYR A 378 -1.09 30.80 -0.42
CA TYR A 378 -0.54 31.17 0.89
C TYR A 378 0.95 30.85 1.08
N ARG A 379 1.54 29.98 0.28
CA ARG A 379 2.97 29.62 0.41
C ARG A 379 3.55 29.31 -0.96
N GLU A 380 4.59 30.04 -1.34
CA GLU A 380 5.35 29.77 -2.55
C GLU A 380 5.98 28.37 -2.51
N SER A 381 6.03 27.73 -3.67
CA SER A 381 6.74 26.46 -3.82
C SER A 381 8.25 26.74 -3.88
N LYS A 382 9.09 25.83 -3.36
CA LYS A 382 10.53 25.93 -3.60
C LYS A 382 10.84 25.95 -5.10
N PRO A 383 11.91 26.64 -5.52
CA PRO A 383 12.39 26.58 -6.90
C PRO A 383 12.61 25.14 -7.36
N LEU A 384 12.34 24.86 -8.65
CA LEU A 384 12.48 23.51 -9.21
C LEU A 384 13.92 22.96 -9.12
N GLU A 385 14.89 23.84 -9.11
CA GLU A 385 16.32 23.52 -9.00
C GLU A 385 16.72 22.96 -7.62
N GLU A 386 15.91 23.21 -6.60
CA GLU A 386 16.12 22.73 -5.23
C GLU A 386 15.34 21.45 -4.90
N HIS A 387 14.64 20.85 -5.89
CA HIS A 387 13.88 19.63 -5.69
C HIS A 387 14.79 18.40 -5.72
N ILE A 388 14.55 17.46 -4.81
CA ILE A 388 15.19 16.15 -4.80
C ILE A 388 14.59 15.30 -5.95
N PRO A 389 15.40 14.63 -6.80
CA PRO A 389 14.88 13.80 -7.89
C PRO A 389 13.85 12.77 -7.41
N PHE A 390 12.75 12.60 -8.13
CA PHE A 390 11.65 11.68 -7.75
C PHE A 390 12.12 10.22 -7.62
N ASN A 391 13.13 9.80 -8.40
CA ASN A 391 13.69 8.46 -8.30
C ASN A 391 14.26 8.16 -6.90
N ASP A 392 14.78 9.16 -6.19
CA ASP A 392 15.28 8.99 -4.82
C ASP A 392 14.11 8.88 -3.83
N ALA A 393 12.98 9.53 -4.13
CA ALA A 393 11.75 9.39 -3.35
C ALA A 393 11.02 8.05 -3.60
N LEU A 394 11.17 7.43 -4.79
CA LEU A 394 10.67 6.08 -5.07
C LEU A 394 11.37 4.99 -4.28
N ASN A 395 12.61 5.24 -3.87
CA ASN A 395 13.36 4.34 -3.01
C ASN A 395 12.83 4.34 -1.56
N ALA A 396 11.99 5.32 -1.19
CA ALA A 396 11.22 5.33 0.04
C ALA A 396 9.94 4.50 -0.15
N THR A 397 10.03 3.17 -0.02
CA THR A 397 8.84 2.30 0.08
C THR A 397 8.04 2.63 1.34
N HIS A 398 6.80 2.15 1.43
CA HIS A 398 5.88 2.47 2.56
C HIS A 398 6.46 2.20 3.96
N THR A 399 7.54 1.44 4.07
CA THR A 399 8.22 1.09 5.33
C THR A 399 9.73 1.34 5.30
N ALA A 400 10.37 1.47 4.13
CA ALA A 400 11.83 1.64 3.97
C ALA A 400 12.36 3.01 4.39
N SER A 401 11.50 4.02 4.52
CA SER A 401 11.90 5.33 5.05
C SER A 401 12.54 5.27 6.44
N GLN A 402 12.34 4.17 7.17
CA GLN A 402 12.91 3.95 8.50
C GLN A 402 14.37 3.45 8.47
N VAL A 403 14.95 3.16 7.30
CA VAL A 403 16.26 2.49 7.16
C VAL A 403 17.34 3.38 6.52
N TYR A 404 17.04 4.64 6.17
CA TYR A 404 17.89 5.48 5.30
C TYR A 404 19.09 6.19 5.94
N GLU A 405 19.25 6.20 7.26
CA GLU A 405 20.12 7.18 7.94
C GLU A 405 21.59 6.78 8.20
N SER A 406 22.05 5.56 7.93
CA SER A 406 23.33 5.11 8.51
C SER A 406 24.62 5.33 7.70
N ASN A 407 24.58 5.80 6.45
CA ASN A 407 25.77 5.75 5.58
C ASN A 407 26.30 7.09 5.01
N GLU A 408 25.70 8.23 5.30
CA GLU A 408 26.19 9.51 4.71
C GLU A 408 27.11 10.35 5.63
N TYR A 409 27.31 9.96 6.90
CA TYR A 409 28.08 10.76 7.85
C TYR A 409 29.50 10.29 8.14
N GLU A 410 29.99 9.22 7.48
CA GLU A 410 31.38 8.73 7.73
C GLU A 410 32.44 9.23 6.73
N THR A 411 32.13 10.06 5.76
CA THR A 411 33.09 10.50 4.72
C THR A 411 33.70 11.89 4.89
N ASP A 412 33.34 12.65 5.94
CA ASP A 412 33.88 14.01 6.14
C ASP A 412 34.73 14.18 7.42
N SER A 413 35.41 13.12 7.87
CA SER A 413 36.39 13.22 8.94
C SER A 413 37.66 12.41 8.65
N GLU A 414 38.41 12.80 7.63
CA GLU A 414 39.87 12.60 7.51
C GLU A 414 40.54 13.81 6.85
#